data_a67b3bdec6103f4895ed6d0be3c51b9d
#
_entry.id   a67b3bdec6103f4895ed6d0be3c51b9d
#
_cell.length_a   1.000
_cell.length_b   1.000
_cell.length_c   1.000
_cell.angle_alpha   90.00
_cell.angle_beta   90.00
_cell.angle_gamma   90.00
#
_symmetry.space_group_name_H-M   'P 1'
#
loop_
_entity.id
_entity.type
_entity.pdbx_description
1 polymer ?
#
loop_
_entity_poly.entity_id
_entity_poly.type
_entity_poly.pdbx_seq_one_letter_code
_entity_poly.pdbx_strand_id
1 'polypeptide(L)'
;HKELSAFRQSDSKEAFDPEQGKRIIHPQAITENMANQFFSMFWGRQDVYAKRSVNKETGKAAYYPQCNNFWTNVCHKKIKDGINCKDCKNRSYKTITKKDILNHLQGNAYNASDVIGVYPLLSNGTCRFMVFDFDNHDKGAEEKDFANSDDTWVEEVESMREICVLNGIEPLVERSRSGRGAHVWIFFDKPIAASFVRKFGFALLDKGA
;
A
#
# COMPACT_ATOMS: atom_id res chain seq x y z
N HIS A 1 -9.72 1.40 32.88
CA HIS A 1 -9.43 -0.05 33.00
C HIS A 1 -10.69 -0.93 33.09
N LYS A 2 -11.84 -0.44 33.61
CA LYS A 2 -13.08 -1.23 33.70
C LYS A 2 -13.86 -1.28 32.36
N GLU A 3 -13.77 -0.26 31.52
CA GLU A 3 -14.47 -0.24 30.22
C GLU A 3 -13.80 -1.13 29.16
N LEU A 4 -12.47 -1.27 29.19
CA LEU A 4 -11.73 -2.16 28.29
C LEU A 4 -11.96 -3.66 28.60
N SER A 5 -12.30 -4.01 29.84
CA SER A 5 -12.62 -5.40 30.19
C SER A 5 -14.02 -5.83 29.75
N ALA A 6 -14.97 -4.90 29.68
CA ALA A 6 -16.33 -5.18 29.19
C ALA A 6 -16.35 -5.43 27.66
N PHE A 7 -15.47 -4.77 26.90
CA PHE A 7 -15.36 -4.96 25.45
C PHE A 7 -14.75 -6.34 25.09
N ARG A 8 -13.86 -6.87 25.94
CA ARG A 8 -13.25 -8.20 25.74
C ARG A 8 -14.15 -9.39 26.06
N GLN A 9 -15.26 -9.19 26.78
CA GLN A 9 -16.14 -10.29 27.19
C GLN A 9 -17.32 -10.56 26.23
N SER A 10 -17.57 -9.69 25.25
CA SER A 10 -18.67 -9.90 24.29
C SER A 10 -18.27 -10.67 23.02
N ASP A 11 -16.97 -10.85 22.73
CA ASP A 11 -16.49 -11.44 21.47
C ASP A 11 -16.08 -12.92 21.51
N SER A 12 -16.38 -13.61 22.60
CA SER A 12 -15.90 -14.97 22.74
C SER A 12 -16.99 -16.01 22.71
N LYS A 13 -17.61 -16.30 21.56
CA LYS A 13 -18.23 -17.64 21.34
C LYS A 13 -18.85 -17.88 19.96
N GLU A 14 -18.77 -16.98 19.01
CA GLU A 14 -19.12 -17.37 17.65
C GLU A 14 -17.86 -17.88 16.94
N ALA A 15 -17.90 -19.16 16.56
CA ALA A 15 -16.83 -19.74 15.74
C ALA A 15 -16.69 -18.90 14.45
N PHE A 16 -15.46 -18.54 14.11
CA PHE A 16 -15.17 -17.85 12.87
C PHE A 16 -15.72 -18.68 11.70
N ASP A 17 -16.69 -18.14 10.99
CA ASP A 17 -17.22 -18.72 9.76
C ASP A 17 -16.45 -18.12 8.57
N PRO A 18 -15.57 -18.91 7.93
CA PRO A 18 -14.78 -18.44 6.80
C PRO A 18 -15.63 -18.02 5.59
N GLU A 19 -16.87 -18.45 5.48
CA GLU A 19 -17.80 -18.01 4.42
C GLU A 19 -18.41 -16.64 4.73
N GLN A 20 -18.64 -16.29 6.01
CA GLN A 20 -19.08 -14.95 6.41
C GLN A 20 -17.97 -13.89 6.28
N GLY A 21 -16.70 -14.29 6.34
CA GLY A 21 -15.54 -13.39 6.18
C GLY A 21 -15.35 -12.86 4.75
N LYS A 22 -15.98 -13.47 3.75
CA LYS A 22 -15.89 -13.05 2.34
C LYS A 22 -16.87 -11.92 2.03
N ARG A 23 -16.79 -10.78 2.72
CA ARG A 23 -17.44 -9.54 2.25
C ARG A 23 -16.70 -9.01 1.02
N ILE A 24 -17.02 -9.54 -0.14
CA ILE A 24 -16.61 -8.93 -1.41
C ILE A 24 -17.44 -7.67 -1.58
N ILE A 25 -16.84 -6.51 -1.35
CA ILE A 25 -17.47 -5.24 -1.70
C ILE A 25 -17.41 -5.14 -3.22
N HIS A 26 -18.58 -5.17 -3.85
CA HIS A 26 -18.66 -5.00 -5.30
C HIS A 26 -18.11 -3.60 -5.67
N PRO A 27 -17.22 -3.46 -6.67
CA PRO A 27 -16.60 -2.18 -7.03
C PRO A 27 -17.58 -1.01 -7.18
N GLN A 28 -18.77 -1.27 -7.75
CA GLN A 28 -19.81 -0.25 -7.90
C GLN A 28 -20.48 0.17 -6.58
N ALA A 29 -20.30 -0.60 -5.50
CA ALA A 29 -20.80 -0.22 -4.17
C ALA A 29 -19.84 0.72 -3.42
N ILE A 30 -18.63 0.96 -3.96
CA ILE A 30 -17.67 1.88 -3.38
C ILE A 30 -18.14 3.31 -3.61
N THR A 31 -18.47 3.99 -2.52
CA THR A 31 -18.95 5.37 -2.53
C THR A 31 -17.79 6.36 -2.42
N GLU A 32 -18.05 7.62 -2.75
CA GLU A 32 -17.07 8.71 -2.54
C GLU A 32 -16.68 8.85 -1.05
N ASN A 33 -17.62 8.61 -0.13
CA ASN A 33 -17.30 8.66 1.30
C ASN A 33 -16.32 7.57 1.70
N MET A 34 -16.49 6.35 1.22
CA MET A 34 -15.54 5.24 1.44
C MET A 34 -14.17 5.58 0.84
N ALA A 35 -14.14 6.14 -0.37
CA ALA A 35 -12.90 6.60 -1.01
C ALA A 35 -12.19 7.70 -0.20
N ASN A 36 -12.93 8.65 0.38
CA ASN A 36 -12.37 9.69 1.24
C ASN A 36 -11.80 9.10 2.55
N GLN A 37 -12.51 8.17 3.18
CA GLN A 37 -12.05 7.47 4.39
C GLN A 37 -10.76 6.68 4.09
N PHE A 38 -10.75 5.89 3.02
CA PHE A 38 -9.56 5.17 2.56
C PHE A 38 -8.37 6.12 2.36
N PHE A 39 -8.58 7.21 1.62
CA PHE A 39 -7.51 8.16 1.34
C PHE A 39 -7.01 8.89 2.60
N SER A 40 -7.85 9.09 3.60
CA SER A 40 -7.42 9.68 4.87
C SER A 40 -6.41 8.82 5.63
N MET A 41 -6.50 7.50 5.49
CA MET A 41 -5.53 6.56 6.07
C MET A 41 -4.21 6.59 5.31
N PHE A 42 -4.25 6.51 3.97
CA PHE A 42 -3.07 6.50 3.10
C PHE A 42 -2.61 7.91 2.71
N TRP A 43 -2.69 8.85 3.63
CA TRP A 43 -2.34 10.25 3.38
C TRP A 43 -0.84 10.41 3.12
N GLY A 44 -0.50 10.72 1.88
CA GLY A 44 0.85 11.04 1.42
C GLY A 44 0.92 12.44 0.82
N ARG A 45 1.91 12.68 -0.03
CA ARG A 45 2.03 13.92 -0.80
C ARG A 45 0.79 14.16 -1.65
N GLN A 46 0.31 15.40 -1.64
CA GLN A 46 -0.88 15.80 -2.40
C GLN A 46 -0.51 16.40 -3.76
N ASP A 47 0.71 16.92 -3.88
CA ASP A 47 1.23 17.63 -5.05
C ASP A 47 1.78 16.69 -6.13
N VAL A 48 1.85 15.39 -5.85
CA VAL A 48 2.32 14.37 -6.81
C VAL A 48 1.77 12.99 -6.44
N TYR A 49 1.40 12.22 -7.44
CA TYR A 49 1.09 10.80 -7.31
C TYR A 49 1.55 10.04 -8.55
N ALA A 50 1.66 8.73 -8.46
CA ALA A 50 2.01 7.89 -9.59
C ALA A 50 0.80 7.10 -10.08
N LYS A 51 0.81 6.73 -11.36
CA LYS A 51 -0.12 5.74 -11.94
C LYS A 51 0.64 4.55 -12.48
N ARG A 52 0.04 3.38 -12.34
CA ARG A 52 0.53 2.15 -12.96
C ARG A 52 0.41 2.25 -14.48
N SER A 53 1.43 1.80 -15.17
CA SER A 53 1.45 1.66 -16.62
C SER A 53 2.13 0.34 -16.98
N VAL A 54 1.63 -0.33 -18.01
CA VAL A 54 2.19 -1.58 -18.51
C VAL A 54 2.85 -1.28 -19.86
N ASN A 55 4.11 -1.67 -20.00
CA ASN A 55 4.78 -1.60 -21.30
C ASN A 55 4.16 -2.64 -22.23
N LYS A 56 3.68 -2.20 -23.38
CA LYS A 56 2.95 -3.06 -24.32
C LYS A 56 3.84 -4.15 -24.98
N GLU A 57 5.14 -3.89 -25.08
CA GLU A 57 6.09 -4.80 -25.73
C GLU A 57 6.60 -5.86 -24.74
N THR A 58 6.88 -5.46 -23.50
CA THR A 58 7.50 -6.34 -22.52
C THR A 58 6.53 -6.89 -21.48
N GLY A 59 5.30 -6.39 -21.42
CA GLY A 59 4.31 -6.73 -20.39
C GLY A 59 4.67 -6.22 -18.99
N LYS A 60 5.83 -5.60 -18.80
CA LYS A 60 6.29 -5.14 -17.48
C LYS A 60 5.50 -3.92 -17.00
N ALA A 61 5.02 -4.00 -15.76
CA ALA A 61 4.37 -2.89 -15.10
C ALA A 61 5.39 -1.98 -14.40
N ALA A 62 5.10 -0.67 -14.41
CA ALA A 62 5.87 0.31 -13.65
C ALA A 62 4.94 1.47 -13.22
N TYR A 63 5.37 2.23 -12.22
CA TYR A 63 4.64 3.39 -11.72
C TYR A 63 5.36 4.67 -12.15
N TYR A 64 4.59 5.59 -12.73
CA TYR A 64 5.13 6.85 -13.22
C TYR A 64 4.43 8.04 -12.57
N PRO A 65 5.18 9.07 -12.09
CA PRO A 65 4.59 10.29 -11.57
C PRO A 65 3.73 10.95 -12.64
N GLN A 66 2.54 11.40 -12.26
CA GLN A 66 1.64 12.07 -13.17
C GLN A 66 2.08 13.52 -13.37
N CYS A 67 2.20 13.96 -14.63
CA CYS A 67 2.70 15.26 -15.02
C CYS A 67 1.81 15.89 -16.11
N ASN A 68 1.52 17.18 -16.00
CA ASN A 68 0.75 17.91 -17.00
C ASN A 68 1.48 17.99 -18.34
N ASN A 69 2.81 18.01 -18.31
CA ASN A 69 3.64 18.04 -19.50
C ASN A 69 3.99 16.66 -20.07
N PHE A 70 3.36 15.59 -19.56
CA PHE A 70 3.63 14.24 -20.05
C PHE A 70 3.26 14.11 -21.54
N TRP A 71 4.20 13.62 -22.36
CA TRP A 71 4.11 13.49 -23.82
C TRP A 71 3.90 14.80 -24.60
N THR A 72 4.04 15.96 -24.00
CA THR A 72 4.13 17.24 -24.72
C THR A 72 5.51 17.41 -25.38
N ASN A 73 5.69 18.46 -26.18
CA ASN A 73 6.95 18.72 -26.88
C ASN A 73 8.11 19.09 -25.92
N VAL A 74 7.83 19.43 -24.66
CA VAL A 74 8.83 19.72 -23.62
C VAL A 74 9.11 18.53 -22.71
N CYS A 75 8.47 17.38 -22.96
CA CYS A 75 8.63 16.18 -22.15
C CYS A 75 9.88 15.40 -22.56
N HIS A 76 10.86 15.30 -21.68
CA HIS A 76 12.13 14.58 -21.92
C HIS A 76 11.94 13.11 -22.28
N LYS A 77 10.87 12.44 -21.76
CA LYS A 77 10.51 11.07 -22.18
C LYS A 77 10.10 11.00 -23.65
N LYS A 78 9.41 12.03 -24.19
CA LYS A 78 9.04 12.10 -25.60
C LYS A 78 10.27 12.44 -26.45
N ILE A 79 11.13 13.36 -25.97
CA ILE A 79 12.36 13.80 -26.66
C ILE A 79 13.42 12.70 -26.66
N LYS A 80 13.38 11.79 -25.66
CA LYS A 80 14.35 10.68 -25.46
C LYS A 80 15.78 11.14 -25.24
N ASP A 81 15.97 12.25 -24.54
CA ASP A 81 17.28 12.87 -24.24
C ASP A 81 17.95 12.31 -22.96
N GLY A 82 17.39 11.28 -22.35
CA GLY A 82 17.93 10.61 -21.17
C GLY A 82 17.64 11.29 -19.84
N ILE A 83 17.02 12.47 -19.83
CA ILE A 83 16.70 13.19 -18.59
C ILE A 83 15.54 12.52 -17.86
N ASN A 84 15.77 12.17 -16.60
CA ASN A 84 14.74 11.58 -15.73
C ASN A 84 13.71 12.62 -15.24
N CYS A 85 12.49 12.16 -14.92
CA CYS A 85 11.44 13.02 -14.39
C CYS A 85 11.84 13.77 -13.10
N LYS A 86 12.69 13.18 -12.26
CA LYS A 86 13.20 13.82 -11.03
C LYS A 86 14.07 15.06 -11.33
N ASP A 87 14.80 15.06 -12.45
CA ASP A 87 15.74 16.10 -12.85
C ASP A 87 15.15 17.07 -13.91
N CYS A 88 13.91 16.78 -14.36
CA CYS A 88 13.23 17.53 -15.41
C CYS A 88 12.84 18.94 -14.92
N LYS A 89 13.35 19.97 -15.58
CA LYS A 89 12.99 21.38 -15.28
C LYS A 89 11.56 21.73 -15.71
N ASN A 90 11.01 21.02 -16.68
CA ASN A 90 9.65 21.20 -17.18
C ASN A 90 8.60 20.37 -16.45
N ARG A 91 8.95 19.76 -15.32
CA ARG A 91 8.00 18.95 -14.54
C ARG A 91 6.90 19.83 -13.96
N SER A 92 5.66 19.40 -14.16
CA SER A 92 4.47 20.00 -13.59
C SER A 92 3.59 18.88 -13.09
N TYR A 93 3.80 18.46 -11.85
CA TYR A 93 3.08 17.31 -11.30
C TYR A 93 1.60 17.59 -11.14
N LYS A 94 0.80 16.55 -11.24
CA LYS A 94 -0.65 16.60 -11.02
C LYS A 94 -0.95 16.32 -9.56
N THR A 95 -1.85 17.12 -8.99
CA THR A 95 -2.47 16.86 -7.70
C THR A 95 -3.40 15.64 -7.82
N ILE A 96 -3.36 14.77 -6.83
CA ILE A 96 -4.29 13.64 -6.74
C ILE A 96 -5.71 14.16 -6.50
N THR A 97 -6.71 13.56 -7.16
CA THR A 97 -8.11 13.96 -7.05
C THR A 97 -8.95 12.85 -6.41
N LYS A 98 -10.11 13.22 -5.85
CA LYS A 98 -11.10 12.25 -5.34
C LYS A 98 -11.49 11.21 -6.39
N LYS A 99 -11.59 11.64 -7.65
CA LYS A 99 -11.90 10.75 -8.78
C LYS A 99 -10.77 9.73 -9.03
N ASP A 100 -9.50 10.11 -8.86
CA ASP A 100 -8.39 9.16 -8.99
C ASP A 100 -8.45 8.09 -7.92
N ILE A 101 -8.79 8.46 -6.67
CA ILE A 101 -8.97 7.52 -5.56
C ILE A 101 -10.16 6.59 -5.83
N LEU A 102 -11.30 7.15 -6.22
CA LEU A 102 -12.49 6.35 -6.52
C LEU A 102 -12.23 5.35 -7.66
N ASN A 103 -11.62 5.79 -8.75
CA ASN A 103 -11.26 4.91 -9.86
C ASN A 103 -10.30 3.80 -9.44
N HIS A 104 -9.32 4.12 -8.58
CA HIS A 104 -8.39 3.14 -8.02
C HIS A 104 -9.11 2.03 -7.25
N LEU A 105 -10.04 2.41 -6.37
CA LEU A 105 -10.79 1.46 -5.55
C LEU A 105 -11.81 0.65 -6.38
N GLN A 106 -12.40 1.25 -7.40
CA GLN A 106 -13.37 0.57 -8.27
C GLN A 106 -12.71 -0.37 -9.28
N GLY A 107 -11.45 -0.13 -9.65
CA GLY A 107 -10.69 -1.02 -10.53
C GLY A 107 -11.30 -1.17 -11.94
N ASN A 108 -11.81 -0.07 -12.52
CA ASN A 108 -12.57 -0.12 -13.78
C ASN A 108 -11.69 -0.22 -15.04
N ALA A 109 -10.40 0.08 -14.94
CA ALA A 109 -9.51 0.08 -16.10
C ALA A 109 -9.02 -1.35 -16.43
N TYR A 110 -9.23 -1.78 -17.67
CA TYR A 110 -8.90 -3.12 -18.17
C TYR A 110 -7.45 -3.57 -17.88
N ASN A 111 -6.49 -2.65 -17.94
CA ASN A 111 -5.06 -2.92 -17.70
C ASN A 111 -4.57 -2.46 -16.33
N ALA A 112 -5.49 -2.22 -15.39
CA ALA A 112 -5.21 -1.65 -14.07
C ALA A 112 -4.39 -0.34 -14.13
N SER A 113 -4.64 0.50 -15.15
CA SER A 113 -4.00 1.83 -15.28
C SER A 113 -4.61 2.88 -14.35
N ASP A 114 -5.68 2.56 -13.65
CA ASP A 114 -6.29 3.31 -12.56
C ASP A 114 -5.64 3.04 -11.19
N VAL A 115 -4.81 2.00 -11.10
CA VAL A 115 -4.01 1.75 -9.89
C VAL A 115 -3.02 2.90 -9.70
N ILE A 116 -3.07 3.52 -8.52
CA ILE A 116 -2.25 4.66 -8.14
C ILE A 116 -1.24 4.29 -7.06
N GLY A 117 -0.17 5.07 -6.98
CA GLY A 117 0.79 5.04 -5.88
C GLY A 117 0.90 6.42 -5.25
N VAL A 118 0.87 6.47 -3.93
CA VAL A 118 1.11 7.68 -3.16
C VAL A 118 2.57 7.73 -2.71
N TYR A 119 3.09 8.93 -2.51
CA TYR A 119 4.41 9.15 -1.93
C TYR A 119 4.24 9.42 -0.43
N PRO A 120 4.58 8.47 0.45
CA PRO A 120 4.31 8.59 1.89
C PRO A 120 5.14 9.70 2.57
N LEU A 121 6.36 9.97 2.08
CA LEU A 121 7.23 10.98 2.63
C LEU A 121 6.74 12.39 2.22
N LEU A 122 6.24 13.15 3.19
CA LEU A 122 5.80 14.52 3.00
C LEU A 122 6.99 15.48 2.81
N SER A 123 6.76 16.66 2.24
CA SER A 123 7.80 17.65 1.94
C SER A 123 8.57 18.17 3.17
N ASN A 124 7.95 18.08 4.36
CA ASN A 124 8.56 18.42 5.65
C ASN A 124 9.32 17.26 6.32
N GLY A 125 9.52 16.13 5.62
CA GLY A 125 10.23 14.97 6.16
C GLY A 125 9.43 14.10 7.12
N THR A 126 8.10 14.26 7.17
CA THR A 126 7.22 13.43 8.00
C THR A 126 6.44 12.42 7.16
N CYS A 127 5.83 11.42 7.82
CA CYS A 127 4.89 10.48 7.22
C CYS A 127 3.74 10.17 8.20
N ARG A 128 2.64 9.62 7.69
CA ARG A 128 1.46 9.25 8.48
C ARG A 128 1.23 7.75 8.57
N PHE A 129 2.00 6.97 7.88
CA PHE A 129 1.96 5.51 7.96
C PHE A 129 3.31 4.92 7.61
N MET A 130 3.50 3.68 8.00
CA MET A 130 4.59 2.82 7.55
C MET A 130 4.03 1.46 7.15
N VAL A 131 4.81 0.71 6.41
CA VAL A 131 4.45 -0.63 5.96
C VAL A 131 5.69 -1.52 6.03
N PHE A 132 5.47 -2.77 6.46
CA PHE A 132 6.41 -3.87 6.28
C PHE A 132 5.90 -4.70 5.11
N ASP A 133 6.79 -5.06 4.22
CA ASP A 133 6.52 -5.85 3.02
C ASP A 133 7.19 -7.21 3.19
N PHE A 134 6.36 -8.22 3.42
CA PHE A 134 6.78 -9.62 3.54
C PHE A 134 6.47 -10.31 2.22
N ASP A 135 7.51 -10.65 1.47
CA ASP A 135 7.37 -11.24 0.14
C ASP A 135 8.25 -12.47 0.03
N ASN A 136 7.69 -13.56 -0.48
CA ASN A 136 8.45 -14.76 -0.78
C ASN A 136 9.22 -14.56 -2.09
N HIS A 137 10.51 -14.29 -1.97
CA HIS A 137 11.41 -14.02 -3.08
C HIS A 137 12.05 -15.26 -3.71
N ASP A 138 11.48 -16.44 -3.56
CA ASP A 138 11.99 -17.63 -4.25
C ASP A 138 12.04 -17.41 -5.77
N LYS A 139 13.21 -16.93 -6.20
CA LYS A 139 13.57 -16.69 -7.60
C LYS A 139 13.77 -18.04 -8.29
N GLY A 140 12.69 -18.72 -8.67
CA GLY A 140 12.83 -19.92 -9.46
C GLY A 140 11.72 -20.95 -9.40
N ALA A 141 10.75 -20.81 -8.53
CA ALA A 141 9.57 -21.67 -8.57
C ALA A 141 8.70 -21.24 -9.75
N GLU A 142 8.77 -22.00 -10.86
CA GLU A 142 7.73 -21.94 -11.88
C GLU A 142 6.38 -22.19 -11.22
N GLU A 143 5.30 -21.58 -11.73
CA GLU A 143 3.91 -21.60 -11.19
C GLU A 143 3.33 -22.98 -10.84
N LYS A 144 4.11 -24.06 -10.97
CA LYS A 144 3.65 -25.44 -10.83
C LYS A 144 3.84 -26.09 -9.45
N ASP A 145 4.59 -25.47 -8.55
CA ASP A 145 4.88 -26.05 -7.22
C ASP A 145 4.16 -25.32 -6.08
N PHE A 146 2.83 -25.13 -6.20
CA PHE A 146 2.01 -24.59 -5.11
C PHE A 146 1.96 -25.46 -3.84
N ALA A 147 2.41 -26.72 -3.91
CA ALA A 147 2.35 -27.67 -2.81
C ALA A 147 3.59 -27.65 -1.88
N ASN A 148 4.69 -26.99 -2.27
CA ASN A 148 5.95 -26.94 -1.53
C ASN A 148 6.51 -25.51 -1.37
N SER A 149 5.65 -24.46 -1.46
CA SER A 149 6.10 -23.13 -1.14
C SER A 149 6.33 -23.04 0.37
N ASP A 150 7.55 -22.69 0.74
CA ASP A 150 7.91 -22.37 2.12
C ASP A 150 7.12 -21.10 2.53
N ASP A 151 6.03 -21.30 3.29
CA ASP A 151 5.14 -20.23 3.74
C ASP A 151 5.70 -19.46 4.96
N THR A 152 7.04 -19.38 5.06
CA THR A 152 7.74 -18.69 6.15
C THR A 152 7.30 -17.25 6.34
N TRP A 153 6.87 -16.57 5.25
CA TRP A 153 6.32 -15.22 5.34
C TRP A 153 5.05 -15.12 6.21
N VAL A 154 4.28 -16.19 6.34
CA VAL A 154 3.08 -16.23 7.20
C VAL A 154 3.49 -16.17 8.67
N GLU A 155 4.49 -16.94 9.06
CA GLU A 155 5.02 -16.95 10.42
C GLU A 155 5.66 -15.60 10.76
N GLU A 156 6.41 -15.00 9.82
CA GLU A 156 7.00 -13.67 9.99
C GLU A 156 5.93 -12.58 10.16
N VAL A 157 4.84 -12.62 9.39
CA VAL A 157 3.71 -11.69 9.51
C VAL A 157 3.00 -11.85 10.86
N GLU A 158 2.72 -13.09 11.30
CA GLU A 158 2.11 -13.32 12.61
C GLU A 158 3.02 -12.86 13.75
N SER A 159 4.31 -13.15 13.70
CA SER A 159 5.30 -12.65 14.67
C SER A 159 5.29 -11.12 14.74
N MET A 160 5.31 -10.43 13.58
CA MET A 160 5.23 -8.98 13.54
C MET A 160 3.91 -8.45 14.13
N ARG A 161 2.79 -9.11 13.82
CA ARG A 161 1.47 -8.75 14.34
C ARG A 161 1.43 -8.89 15.87
N GLU A 162 1.93 -10.00 16.41
CA GLU A 162 2.00 -10.23 17.85
C GLU A 162 2.84 -9.17 18.56
N ILE A 163 4.02 -8.84 18.02
CA ILE A 163 4.90 -7.78 18.55
C ILE A 163 4.16 -6.44 18.57
N CYS A 164 3.46 -6.08 17.50
CA CYS A 164 2.67 -4.87 17.45
C CYS A 164 1.62 -4.86 18.57
N VAL A 165 0.83 -5.93 18.70
CA VAL A 165 -0.23 -6.04 19.72
C VAL A 165 0.34 -5.99 21.13
N LEU A 166 1.44 -6.69 21.42
CA LEU A 166 2.13 -6.65 22.72
C LEU A 166 2.63 -5.25 23.10
N ASN A 167 2.92 -4.41 22.11
CA ASN A 167 3.33 -3.02 22.31
C ASN A 167 2.15 -2.01 22.20
N GLY A 168 0.89 -2.48 22.18
CA GLY A 168 -0.30 -1.62 22.13
C GLY A 168 -0.55 -0.99 20.76
N ILE A 169 0.00 -1.58 19.68
CA ILE A 169 -0.16 -1.14 18.31
C ILE A 169 -1.16 -2.07 17.63
N GLU A 170 -2.14 -1.50 16.94
CA GLU A 170 -3.10 -2.25 16.13
C GLU A 170 -2.67 -2.20 14.65
N PRO A 171 -1.99 -3.24 14.13
CA PRO A 171 -1.57 -3.29 12.74
C PRO A 171 -2.72 -3.75 11.85
N LEU A 172 -2.75 -3.26 10.62
CA LEU A 172 -3.63 -3.78 9.58
C LEU A 172 -2.82 -4.68 8.66
N VAL A 173 -3.26 -5.93 8.51
CA VAL A 173 -2.59 -6.91 7.64
C VAL A 173 -3.35 -7.03 6.33
N GLU A 174 -2.65 -6.88 5.22
CA GLU A 174 -3.16 -7.03 3.87
C GLU A 174 -2.39 -8.15 3.17
N ARG A 175 -3.10 -9.13 2.59
CA ARG A 175 -2.46 -10.12 1.73
C ARG A 175 -2.06 -9.48 0.40
N SER A 176 -0.84 -9.73 -0.07
CA SER A 176 -0.36 -9.21 -1.34
C SER A 176 -1.20 -9.75 -2.52
N ARG A 177 -1.22 -9.00 -3.61
CA ARG A 177 -1.97 -9.38 -4.82
C ARG A 177 -1.54 -10.72 -5.41
N SER A 178 -0.28 -11.08 -5.28
CA SER A 178 0.25 -12.38 -5.73
C SER A 178 -0.26 -13.53 -4.87
N GLY A 179 -0.75 -13.25 -3.65
CA GLY A 179 -1.11 -14.23 -2.65
C GLY A 179 0.10 -14.90 -1.96
N ARG A 180 1.33 -14.47 -2.28
CA ARG A 180 2.61 -15.05 -1.82
C ARG A 180 3.38 -14.13 -0.89
N GLY A 181 2.69 -13.24 -0.20
CA GLY A 181 3.24 -12.29 0.74
C GLY A 181 2.14 -11.45 1.38
N ALA A 182 2.52 -10.53 2.25
CA ALA A 182 1.61 -9.61 2.92
C ALA A 182 2.27 -8.27 3.23
N HIS A 183 1.42 -7.26 3.42
CA HIS A 183 1.80 -5.95 3.93
C HIS A 183 1.27 -5.79 5.34
N VAL A 184 2.10 -5.38 6.27
CA VAL A 184 1.70 -5.02 7.63
C VAL A 184 1.78 -3.51 7.78
N TRP A 185 0.62 -2.87 7.86
CA TRP A 185 0.46 -1.41 7.89
C TRP A 185 0.32 -0.90 9.32
N ILE A 186 1.02 0.18 9.65
CA ILE A 186 0.87 0.95 10.88
C ILE A 186 0.56 2.38 10.52
N PHE A 187 -0.58 2.89 10.99
CA PHE A 187 -1.04 4.25 10.75
C PHE A 187 -0.83 5.13 11.98
N PHE A 188 -0.55 6.40 11.76
CA PHE A 188 -0.31 7.38 12.82
C PHE A 188 -1.40 8.45 12.80
N ASP A 189 -1.91 8.82 13.97
CA ASP A 189 -2.93 9.87 14.10
C ASP A 189 -2.47 11.23 13.58
N LYS A 190 -1.17 11.49 13.65
CA LYS A 190 -0.53 12.71 13.19
C LYS A 190 0.77 12.41 12.43
N PRO A 191 1.24 13.34 11.58
CA PRO A 191 2.52 13.16 10.90
C PRO A 191 3.67 13.03 11.90
N ILE A 192 4.54 12.04 11.69
CA ILE A 192 5.72 11.75 12.51
C ILE A 192 6.96 11.86 11.63
N ALA A 193 8.09 12.31 12.18
CA ALA A 193 9.35 12.37 11.45
C ALA A 193 9.70 10.99 10.87
N ALA A 194 9.89 10.91 9.55
CA ALA A 194 10.13 9.64 8.86
C ALA A 194 11.42 8.95 9.34
N SER A 195 12.43 9.72 9.76
CA SER A 195 13.64 9.18 10.37
C SER A 195 13.37 8.44 11.68
N PHE A 196 12.41 8.94 12.49
CA PHE A 196 11.99 8.28 13.72
C PHE A 196 11.19 7.01 13.40
N VAL A 197 10.22 7.12 12.48
CA VAL A 197 9.39 5.98 12.04
C VAL A 197 10.26 4.84 11.49
N ARG A 198 11.30 5.16 10.72
CA ARG A 198 12.25 4.16 10.23
C ARG A 198 12.98 3.44 11.37
N LYS A 199 13.49 4.18 12.36
CA LYS A 199 14.16 3.58 13.54
C LYS A 199 13.20 2.70 14.33
N PHE A 200 11.98 3.17 14.51
CA PHE A 200 10.91 2.42 15.17
C PHE A 200 10.61 1.10 14.43
N GLY A 201 10.50 1.15 13.10
CA GLY A 201 10.28 -0.04 12.29
C GLY A 201 11.39 -1.08 12.45
N PHE A 202 12.67 -0.67 12.43
CA PHE A 202 13.78 -1.58 12.70
C PHE A 202 13.73 -2.17 14.11
N ALA A 203 13.37 -1.36 15.13
CA ALA A 203 13.24 -1.87 16.48
C ALA A 203 12.12 -2.90 16.66
N LEU A 204 11.06 -2.84 15.83
CA LEU A 204 10.02 -3.89 15.81
C LEU A 204 10.56 -5.16 15.13
N LEU A 205 11.28 -5.04 14.02
CA LEU A 205 11.91 -6.18 13.33
C LEU A 205 12.92 -6.90 14.23
N ASP A 206 13.78 -6.15 14.93
CA ASP A 206 14.78 -6.72 15.84
C ASP A 206 14.16 -7.50 17.01
N LYS A 207 12.91 -7.21 17.38
CA LYS A 207 12.17 -7.95 18.40
C LYS A 207 11.50 -9.23 17.86
N GLY A 208 11.31 -9.32 16.55
CA GLY A 208 10.66 -10.44 15.88
C GLY A 208 11.64 -11.47 15.31
N ALA A 209 12.92 -11.14 15.30
CA ALA A 209 14.00 -12.05 14.93
C ALA A 209 14.44 -12.82 16.19
#